data_dc54cf5d5b608c4b0d7373882e631275
#
_entry.id   dc54cf5d5b608c4b0d7373882e631275
#
_cell.length_a   1.000
_cell.length_b   1.000
_cell.length_c   1.000
_cell.angle_alpha   90.00
_cell.angle_beta   90.00
_cell.angle_gamma   90.00
#
_symmetry.space_group_name_H-M   'P 1'
#
loop_
_entity.id
_entity.type
_entity.pdbx_description
1 polymer ?
#
loop_
_entity_poly.entity_id
_entity_poly.type
_entity_poly.pdbx_seq_one_letter_code
_entity_poly.pdbx_strand_id
1 'polypeptide(L)'
;MVLSFHHPIFHKKQLSLKLKLWNEQDGICLYSGKTIDPNDIINNHQLFEIDHIIPRSISFDDARSNKVLVYRSENQKKGNQTPYYYLNHSHGEWSFEQYKATVMNLSKKKEY
;
A
#
# COMPACT_ATOMS: atom_id res chain seq x y z
N MET A 1 21.02 -19.86 3.16
CA MET A 1 19.77 -20.09 3.89
C MET A 1 18.78 -19.01 3.51
N VAL A 2 17.60 -19.39 3.15
CA VAL A 2 16.56 -18.44 2.79
C VAL A 2 15.74 -18.11 4.04
N LEU A 3 15.55 -16.80 4.30
CA LEU A 3 14.68 -16.38 5.41
C LEU A 3 13.23 -16.67 5.03
N SER A 4 12.54 -17.41 5.87
CA SER A 4 11.11 -17.63 5.69
C SER A 4 10.33 -16.41 6.18
N PHE A 5 9.04 -16.31 5.79
CA PHE A 5 8.15 -15.27 6.28
C PHE A 5 7.94 -15.33 7.79
N HIS A 6 8.29 -16.45 8.42
CA HIS A 6 8.13 -16.63 9.87
C HIS A 6 9.40 -16.28 10.66
N HIS A 7 10.48 -15.87 9.99
CA HIS A 7 11.70 -15.49 10.69
C HIS A 7 11.47 -14.17 11.47
N PRO A 8 11.80 -14.12 12.77
CA PRO A 8 11.50 -12.95 13.60
C PRO A 8 12.07 -11.63 13.07
N ILE A 9 13.30 -11.66 12.54
CA ILE A 9 13.94 -10.45 12.00
C ILE A 9 13.16 -9.93 10.78
N PHE A 10 12.72 -10.83 9.91
CA PHE A 10 11.94 -10.45 8.72
C PHE A 10 10.64 -9.77 9.13
N HIS A 11 9.88 -10.36 10.05
CA HIS A 11 8.63 -9.80 10.54
C HIS A 11 8.83 -8.44 11.19
N LYS A 12 9.88 -8.30 12.00
CA LYS A 12 10.16 -7.04 12.68
C LYS A 12 10.43 -5.91 11.68
N LYS A 13 11.22 -6.18 10.64
CA LYS A 13 11.52 -5.18 9.61
C LYS A 13 10.28 -4.84 8.79
N GLN A 14 9.49 -5.83 8.43
CA GLN A 14 8.25 -5.62 7.69
C GLN A 14 7.24 -4.81 8.52
N LEU A 15 7.10 -5.12 9.80
CA LEU A 15 6.20 -4.39 10.67
C LEU A 15 6.62 -2.92 10.78
N SER A 16 7.90 -2.65 10.97
CA SER A 16 8.41 -1.30 11.06
C SER A 16 8.09 -0.50 9.78
N LEU A 17 8.32 -1.08 8.62
CA LEU A 17 8.01 -0.42 7.34
C LEU A 17 6.51 -0.21 7.18
N LYS A 18 5.70 -1.20 7.51
CA LYS A 18 4.24 -1.08 7.41
C LYS A 18 3.71 0.05 8.27
N LEU A 19 4.21 0.20 9.50
CA LEU A 19 3.80 1.28 10.38
C LEU A 19 4.24 2.65 9.87
N LYS A 20 5.43 2.73 9.29
CA LYS A 20 5.89 3.98 8.67
C LYS A 20 5.01 4.39 7.50
N LEU A 21 4.70 3.44 6.63
CA LEU A 21 3.82 3.70 5.48
C LEU A 21 2.42 4.10 5.95
N TRP A 22 1.88 3.40 6.95
CA TRP A 22 0.59 3.74 7.54
C TRP A 22 0.56 5.20 7.98
N ASN A 23 1.60 5.64 8.65
CA ASN A 23 1.70 7.03 9.11
C ASN A 23 1.81 8.01 7.93
N GLU A 24 2.61 7.67 6.92
CA GLU A 24 2.78 8.52 5.73
C GLU A 24 1.50 8.69 4.92
N GLN A 25 0.60 7.72 4.98
CA GLN A 25 -0.68 7.75 4.26
C GLN A 25 -1.87 8.13 5.16
N ASP A 26 -1.59 8.75 6.30
CA ASP A 26 -2.60 9.22 7.26
C ASP A 26 -3.57 8.11 7.67
N GLY A 27 -3.08 6.87 7.76
CA GLY A 27 -3.87 5.73 8.21
C GLY A 27 -4.93 5.25 7.25
N ILE A 28 -4.85 5.64 5.97
CA ILE A 28 -5.85 5.30 4.96
C ILE A 28 -5.26 4.32 3.95
N CYS A 29 -6.01 3.26 3.62
CA CYS A 29 -5.69 2.42 2.47
C CYS A 29 -5.99 3.21 1.20
N LEU A 30 -4.95 3.59 0.46
CA LEU A 30 -5.12 4.48 -0.69
C LEU A 30 -5.84 3.83 -1.86
N TYR A 31 -5.97 2.49 -1.88
CA TYR A 31 -6.68 1.80 -2.95
C TYR A 31 -8.17 1.55 -2.65
N SER A 32 -8.61 1.81 -1.43
CA SER A 32 -10.03 1.61 -1.06
C SER A 32 -10.64 2.79 -0.35
N GLY A 33 -9.82 3.72 0.14
CA GLY A 33 -10.29 4.84 0.95
C GLY A 33 -10.65 4.45 2.38
N LYS A 34 -10.49 3.19 2.76
CA LYS A 34 -10.84 2.72 4.10
C LYS A 34 -9.71 3.01 5.08
N THR A 35 -10.08 3.31 6.30
CA THR A 35 -9.10 3.48 7.38
C THR A 35 -8.48 2.14 7.75
N ILE A 36 -7.22 2.20 8.18
CA ILE A 36 -6.48 1.02 8.65
C ILE A 36 -6.21 1.23 10.13
N ASP A 37 -6.65 0.30 10.97
CA ASP A 37 -6.35 0.31 12.39
C ASP A 37 -4.91 -0.17 12.59
N PRO A 38 -4.05 0.60 13.26
CA PRO A 38 -2.66 0.17 13.48
C PRO A 38 -2.56 -1.09 14.33
N ASN A 39 -3.55 -1.37 15.18
CA ASN A 39 -3.60 -2.62 15.93
C ASN A 39 -3.74 -3.83 15.00
N ASP A 40 -4.45 -3.67 13.88
CA ASP A 40 -4.55 -4.73 12.88
C ASP A 40 -3.24 -4.97 12.17
N ILE A 41 -2.45 -3.93 11.96
CA ILE A 41 -1.12 -4.10 11.36
C ILE A 41 -0.25 -4.96 12.26
N ILE A 42 -0.35 -4.78 13.59
CA ILE A 42 0.43 -5.52 14.56
C ILE A 42 -0.12 -6.95 14.76
N ASN A 43 -1.42 -7.09 14.92
CA ASN A 43 -2.05 -8.34 15.33
C ASN A 43 -2.56 -9.19 14.17
N ASN A 44 -2.82 -8.57 13.01
CA ASN A 44 -3.39 -9.24 11.82
C ASN A 44 -2.61 -8.79 10.58
N HIS A 45 -1.29 -8.86 10.64
CA HIS A 45 -0.41 -8.32 9.59
C HIS A 45 -0.67 -8.94 8.21
N GLN A 46 -1.21 -10.16 8.17
CA GLN A 46 -1.53 -10.83 6.92
C GLN A 46 -2.67 -10.18 6.13
N LEU A 47 -3.42 -9.27 6.76
CA LEU A 47 -4.47 -8.52 6.06
C LEU A 47 -3.91 -7.45 5.11
N PHE A 48 -2.63 -7.12 5.24
CA PHE A 48 -2.03 -5.99 4.55
C PHE A 48 -0.81 -6.40 3.77
N GLU A 49 -0.58 -5.71 2.65
CA GLU A 49 0.61 -5.89 1.84
C GLU A 49 1.19 -4.53 1.48
N ILE A 50 2.51 -4.51 1.27
CA ILE A 50 3.20 -3.34 0.74
C ILE A 50 3.22 -3.48 -0.77
N ASP A 51 2.70 -2.48 -1.47
CA ASP A 51 2.65 -2.49 -2.92
C ASP A 51 3.48 -1.36 -3.52
N HIS A 52 4.01 -1.59 -4.71
CA HIS A 52 4.60 -0.55 -5.53
C HIS A 52 3.47 0.11 -6.32
N ILE A 53 3.25 1.40 -6.10
CA ILE A 53 2.17 2.15 -6.73
C ILE A 53 2.30 2.04 -8.25
N ILE A 54 3.46 2.41 -8.77
CA ILE A 54 3.82 2.13 -10.15
C ILE A 54 4.55 0.79 -10.15
N PRO A 55 4.03 -0.22 -10.85
CA PRO A 55 4.60 -1.56 -10.80
C PRO A 55 6.09 -1.59 -11.16
N ARG A 56 6.84 -2.45 -10.48
CA ARG A 56 8.28 -2.59 -10.71
C ARG A 56 8.59 -2.99 -12.15
N SER A 57 7.70 -3.73 -12.78
CA SER A 57 7.83 -4.11 -14.19
C SER A 57 7.82 -2.89 -15.13
N ILE A 58 7.32 -1.75 -14.67
CA ILE A 58 7.24 -0.53 -15.46
C ILE A 58 8.37 0.44 -15.09
N SER A 59 8.58 0.72 -13.80
CA SER A 59 9.44 1.81 -13.37
C SER A 59 10.72 1.37 -12.65
N PHE A 60 10.74 0.17 -12.08
CA PHE A 60 11.82 -0.31 -11.20
C PHE A 60 12.08 0.60 -9.98
N ASP A 61 11.15 1.50 -9.67
CA ASP A 61 11.30 2.47 -8.59
C ASP A 61 10.95 1.82 -7.25
N ASP A 62 11.94 1.70 -6.37
CA ASP A 62 11.77 1.13 -5.04
C ASP A 62 11.78 2.20 -3.93
N ALA A 63 11.65 3.47 -4.29
CA ALA A 63 11.59 4.56 -3.32
C ALA A 63 10.33 4.47 -2.47
N ARG A 64 10.41 4.97 -1.23
CA ARG A 64 9.27 4.94 -0.31
C ARG A 64 8.06 5.72 -0.84
N SER A 65 8.29 6.75 -1.66
CA SER A 65 7.22 7.48 -2.35
C SER A 65 6.43 6.60 -3.31
N ASN A 66 7.02 5.50 -3.78
CA ASN A 66 6.35 4.53 -4.65
C ASN A 66 5.82 3.31 -3.90
N LYS A 67 5.80 3.35 -2.57
CA LYS A 67 5.31 2.24 -1.75
C LYS A 67 4.12 2.68 -0.93
N VAL A 68 3.15 1.79 -0.78
CA VAL A 68 1.98 2.00 0.06
C VAL A 68 1.63 0.75 0.83
N LEU A 69 1.02 0.94 1.99
CA LEU A 69 0.41 -0.14 2.74
C LEU A 69 -1.07 -0.20 2.39
N VAL A 70 -1.52 -1.35 1.90
CA VAL A 70 -2.90 -1.51 1.46
C VAL A 70 -3.44 -2.84 1.95
N TYR A 71 -4.76 -2.98 1.93
CA TYR A 71 -5.38 -4.28 2.18
C TYR A 71 -4.92 -5.27 1.10
N ARG A 72 -4.58 -6.48 1.55
CA ARG A 72 -4.11 -7.54 0.67
C ARG A 72 -5.11 -7.82 -0.45
N SER A 73 -6.41 -7.81 -0.15
CA SER A 73 -7.45 -8.04 -1.14
C SER A 73 -7.41 -7.00 -2.27
N GLU A 74 -7.17 -5.73 -1.93
CA GLU A 74 -7.05 -4.66 -2.92
C GLU A 74 -5.79 -4.84 -3.76
N ASN A 75 -4.68 -5.18 -3.12
CA ASN A 75 -3.42 -5.36 -3.82
C ASN A 75 -3.49 -6.50 -4.83
N GLN A 76 -4.12 -7.60 -4.45
CA GLN A 76 -4.27 -8.75 -5.34
C GLN A 76 -5.15 -8.44 -6.55
N LYS A 77 -6.20 -7.65 -6.36
CA LYS A 77 -7.04 -7.21 -7.47
C LYS A 77 -6.31 -6.26 -8.41
N LYS A 78 -5.51 -5.34 -7.85
CA LYS A 78 -4.75 -4.39 -8.65
C LYS A 78 -3.70 -5.11 -9.51
N GLY A 79 -3.01 -6.09 -8.96
CA GLY A 79 -1.94 -6.79 -9.66
C GLY A 79 -0.88 -5.83 -10.19
N ASN A 80 -0.52 -5.97 -11.45
CA ASN A 80 0.50 -5.15 -12.11
C ASN A 80 -0.07 -3.91 -12.80
N GLN A 81 -1.30 -3.54 -12.47
CA GLN A 81 -1.93 -2.34 -13.03
C GLN A 81 -1.46 -1.09 -12.29
N THR A 82 -1.48 0.06 -12.98
CA THR A 82 -1.31 1.35 -12.33
C THR A 82 -2.57 1.69 -11.54
N PRO A 83 -2.49 2.61 -10.55
CA PRO A 83 -3.70 3.05 -9.84
C PRO A 83 -4.74 3.65 -10.78
N TYR A 84 -4.30 4.42 -11.78
CA TYR A 84 -5.21 5.00 -12.76
C TYR A 84 -6.06 3.92 -13.43
N TYR A 85 -5.41 2.89 -13.95
CA TYR A 85 -6.14 1.83 -14.66
C TYR A 85 -7.04 1.05 -13.70
N TYR A 86 -6.48 0.60 -12.57
CA TYR A 86 -7.23 -0.21 -11.62
C TYR A 86 -8.46 0.52 -11.08
N LEU A 87 -8.29 1.76 -10.63
CA LEU A 87 -9.37 2.50 -9.97
C LEU A 87 -10.42 3.01 -10.94
N ASN A 88 -10.09 3.14 -12.22
CA ASN A 88 -11.06 3.58 -13.24
C ASN A 88 -11.81 2.44 -13.93
N HIS A 89 -11.32 1.19 -13.84
CA HIS A 89 -11.88 0.12 -14.66
C HIS A 89 -12.60 -0.97 -13.88
N SER A 90 -12.27 -1.19 -12.63
CA SER A 90 -12.79 -2.35 -11.91
C SER A 90 -13.15 -2.05 -10.48
N HIS A 91 -13.10 -0.80 -10.08
CA HIS A 91 -13.30 -0.41 -8.69
C HIS A 91 -14.66 0.24 -8.50
N GLY A 92 -15.20 0.13 -7.26
CA GLY A 92 -16.50 0.69 -6.93
C GLY A 92 -16.48 2.21 -6.74
N GLU A 93 -16.85 2.67 -5.55
CA GLU A 93 -17.00 4.10 -5.29
C GLU A 93 -15.69 4.87 -5.15
N TRP A 94 -14.60 4.19 -4.80
CA TRP A 94 -13.29 4.83 -4.63
C TRP A 94 -12.62 4.96 -5.99
N SER A 95 -12.65 6.16 -6.56
CA SER A 95 -12.14 6.43 -7.90
C SER A 95 -10.68 6.88 -7.89
N PHE A 96 -10.07 6.92 -9.07
CA PHE A 96 -8.72 7.48 -9.22
C PHE A 96 -8.68 8.95 -8.81
N GLU A 97 -9.72 9.71 -9.07
CA GLU A 97 -9.76 11.13 -8.67
C GLU A 97 -9.71 11.28 -7.15
N GLN A 98 -10.41 10.41 -6.42
CA GLN A 98 -10.34 10.40 -4.97
C GLN A 98 -8.96 9.98 -4.47
N TYR A 99 -8.36 8.97 -5.09
CA TYR A 99 -7.00 8.55 -4.81
C TYR A 99 -6.02 9.71 -4.99
N LYS A 100 -6.08 10.36 -6.15
CA LYS A 100 -5.19 11.47 -6.47
C LYS A 100 -5.35 12.63 -5.48
N ALA A 101 -6.58 13.01 -5.19
CA ALA A 101 -6.86 14.10 -4.24
C ALA A 101 -6.31 13.77 -2.84
N THR A 102 -6.48 12.54 -2.40
CA THR A 102 -5.97 12.10 -1.11
C THR A 102 -4.44 12.14 -1.08
N VAL A 103 -3.79 11.61 -2.11
CA VAL A 103 -2.33 11.60 -2.22
C VAL A 103 -1.78 13.02 -2.21
N MET A 104 -2.42 13.93 -2.91
CA MET A 104 -1.96 15.33 -2.97
C MET A 104 -2.07 16.05 -1.63
N ASN A 105 -2.92 15.58 -0.74
CA ASN A 105 -3.08 16.17 0.60
C ASN A 105 -2.18 15.54 1.67
N LEU A 106 -1.44 14.48 1.31
CA LEU A 106 -0.51 13.87 2.26
C LEU A 106 0.71 14.76 2.46
N SER A 107 1.24 14.77 3.71
CA SER A 107 2.48 15.49 4.01
C SER A 107 3.70 14.84 3.36
N LYS A 108 3.63 13.54 3.08
CA LYS A 108 4.68 12.80 2.39
C LYS A 108 4.21 12.48 0.97
N LYS A 109 5.07 12.78 -0.01
CA LYS A 109 4.75 12.54 -1.41
C LYS A 109 4.58 11.05 -1.70
N LYS A 110 3.53 10.72 -2.45
CA LYS A 110 3.32 9.39 -3.03
C LYS A 110 3.06 9.52 -4.52
N GLU A 111 3.39 8.46 -5.25
CA GLU A 111 3.14 8.41 -6.68
C GLU A 111 1.65 8.31 -7.01
N TYR A 112 1.31 8.68 -8.22
CA TYR A 112 -0.03 8.48 -8.76
C TYR A 112 0.03 8.45 -10.31
#